data_da49ac10f36e82640cb6dfd0e006b8a5
#
_entry.id   da49ac10f36e82640cb6dfd0e006b8a5
#
_cell.length_a   1.000
_cell.length_b   1.000
_cell.length_c   1.000
_cell.angle_alpha   90.00
_cell.angle_beta   90.00
_cell.angle_gamma   90.00
#
_symmetry.space_group_name_H-M   'P 1'
#
loop_
_entity.id
_entity.type
_entity.pdbx_description
1 polymer ?
#
loop_
_entity_poly.entity_id
_entity_poly.type
_entity_poly.pdbx_seq_one_letter_code
_entity_poly.pdbx_strand_id
1 'polypeptide(L)'
;MSVLLILLIAAVLHASWNAFVKDQNNGLVTVTIISSTMALLVLPFTFIVGLPSPEILNYLLISTVAHTLYLHAMTRAYSLYDFSIAYPFARGLAPLITVLILIIFFNAEVDMFEFIGILLIVSAILLLLPKKISEIGFKNILSMLYFPIAIAFYTIVDAEGIQHAKNPYQYIVWVFIFTAIPMLAYNLTFNKDNLITTLNKNKVRFSVTAVISITSYTLVLWAYTQAPTHYVASVRESSIIFASLIGLYFFKENGVKKRLFAALILFTGIILLQMYA
;
A
#
# COMPACT_ATOMS: atom_id res chain seq x y z
N MET A 1 22.94 2.89 -8.20
CA MET A 1 22.32 1.91 -7.29
C MET A 1 21.38 1.07 -8.13
N SER A 2 21.32 -0.25 -7.97
CA SER A 2 20.40 -1.08 -8.78
C SER A 2 18.93 -0.82 -8.41
N VAL A 3 18.04 -0.91 -9.38
CA VAL A 3 16.57 -0.76 -9.15
C VAL A 3 16.10 -1.72 -8.05
N LEU A 4 16.64 -2.93 -8.02
CA LEU A 4 16.37 -3.92 -6.97
C LEU A 4 16.66 -3.37 -5.56
N LEU A 5 17.83 -2.80 -5.34
CA LEU A 5 18.19 -2.26 -4.01
C LEU A 5 17.30 -1.09 -3.60
N ILE A 6 16.93 -0.23 -4.56
CA ILE A 6 16.00 0.89 -4.32
C ILE A 6 14.63 0.37 -3.89
N LEU A 7 14.12 -0.66 -4.57
CA LEU A 7 12.83 -1.26 -4.25
C LEU A 7 12.83 -1.99 -2.90
N LEU A 8 13.93 -2.66 -2.54
CA LEU A 8 14.07 -3.28 -1.21
C LEU A 8 14.07 -2.23 -0.09
N ILE A 9 14.77 -1.10 -0.30
CA ILE A 9 14.72 0.04 0.63
C ILE A 9 13.29 0.57 0.73
N ALA A 10 12.62 0.79 -0.40
CA ALA A 10 11.23 1.22 -0.44
C ALA A 10 10.31 0.26 0.31
N ALA A 11 10.52 -1.06 0.18
CA ALA A 11 9.74 -2.09 0.87
C ALA A 11 9.91 -2.04 2.40
N VAL A 12 11.13 -1.85 2.90
CA VAL A 12 11.40 -1.66 4.35
C VAL A 12 10.70 -0.40 4.85
N LEU A 13 10.88 0.73 4.16
CA LEU A 13 10.26 2.00 4.52
C LEU A 13 8.72 1.88 4.51
N HIS A 14 8.18 1.16 3.51
CA HIS A 14 6.74 0.94 3.39
C HIS A 14 6.18 0.14 4.57
N ALA A 15 6.82 -0.96 4.95
CA ALA A 15 6.43 -1.74 6.13
C ALA A 15 6.53 -0.90 7.42
N SER A 16 7.56 -0.05 7.53
CA SER A 16 7.82 0.76 8.73
C SER A 16 6.74 1.82 8.97
N TRP A 17 6.37 2.63 7.95
CA TRP A 17 5.32 3.63 8.15
C TRP A 17 3.94 3.01 8.37
N ASN A 18 3.66 1.87 7.76
CA ASN A 18 2.42 1.11 8.02
C ASN A 18 2.37 0.59 9.46
N ALA A 19 3.49 0.09 9.98
CA ALA A 19 3.60 -0.31 11.38
C ALA A 19 3.36 0.86 12.34
N PHE A 20 3.87 2.05 12.01
CA PHE A 20 3.58 3.25 12.80
C PHE A 20 2.09 3.56 12.85
N VAL A 21 1.37 3.45 11.72
CA VAL A 21 -0.09 3.64 11.69
C VAL A 21 -0.80 2.59 12.54
N LYS A 22 -0.36 1.32 12.49
CA LYS A 22 -0.91 0.23 13.31
C LYS A 22 -0.75 0.49 14.81
N ASP A 23 0.38 1.10 15.21
CA ASP A 23 0.68 1.42 16.63
C ASP A 23 -0.20 2.55 17.20
N GLN A 24 -0.94 3.27 16.36
CA GLN A 24 -1.74 4.42 16.79
C GLN A 24 -3.19 4.03 17.11
N ASN A 25 -3.75 4.65 18.18
CA ASN A 25 -5.14 4.41 18.62
C ASN A 25 -6.19 4.86 17.60
N ASN A 26 -5.91 5.92 16.83
CA ASN A 26 -6.82 6.43 15.81
C ASN A 26 -6.11 6.45 14.44
N GLY A 27 -6.18 5.32 13.73
CA GLY A 27 -5.53 5.15 12.44
C GLY A 27 -5.97 6.19 11.41
N LEU A 28 -7.25 6.53 11.34
CA LEU A 28 -7.77 7.47 10.35
C LEU A 28 -7.24 8.90 10.55
N VAL A 29 -7.21 9.37 11.79
CA VAL A 29 -6.59 10.66 12.14
C VAL A 29 -5.09 10.62 11.86
N THR A 30 -4.43 9.51 12.19
CA THR A 30 -3.01 9.31 11.96
C THR A 30 -2.63 9.42 10.50
N VAL A 31 -3.32 8.69 9.60
CA VAL A 31 -3.02 8.77 8.15
C VAL A 31 -3.35 10.14 7.57
N THR A 32 -4.36 10.83 8.11
CA THR A 32 -4.66 12.22 7.71
C THR A 32 -3.51 13.16 8.07
N ILE A 33 -2.96 13.06 9.29
CA ILE A 33 -1.81 13.88 9.69
C ILE A 33 -0.60 13.56 8.81
N ILE A 34 -0.31 12.28 8.57
CA ILE A 34 0.80 11.85 7.73
C ILE A 34 0.62 12.38 6.30
N SER A 35 -0.53 12.16 5.65
CA SER A 35 -0.77 12.60 4.27
C SER A 35 -0.75 14.13 4.14
N SER A 36 -1.33 14.85 5.11
CA SER A 36 -1.27 16.32 5.13
C SER A 36 0.15 16.84 5.31
N THR A 37 0.95 16.20 6.18
CA THR A 37 2.36 16.55 6.35
C THR A 37 3.16 16.25 5.08
N MET A 38 2.89 15.12 4.40
CA MET A 38 3.49 14.80 3.10
C MET A 38 3.19 15.89 2.07
N ALA A 39 1.92 16.28 1.94
CA ALA A 39 1.50 17.36 1.03
C ALA A 39 2.22 18.68 1.33
N LEU A 40 2.33 19.07 2.60
CA LEU A 40 3.05 20.28 3.00
C LEU A 40 4.55 20.21 2.67
N LEU A 41 5.20 19.06 2.87
CA LEU A 41 6.62 18.88 2.56
C LEU A 41 6.90 18.91 1.05
N VAL A 42 5.99 18.42 0.22
CA VAL A 42 6.16 18.44 -1.25
C VAL A 42 5.63 19.71 -1.90
N LEU A 43 4.83 20.53 -1.21
CA LEU A 43 4.22 21.74 -1.75
C LEU A 43 5.23 22.71 -2.40
N PRO A 44 6.41 22.99 -1.83
CA PRO A 44 7.39 23.88 -2.47
C PRO A 44 7.87 23.36 -3.83
N PHE A 45 7.86 22.06 -4.07
CA PHE A 45 8.29 21.49 -5.35
C PHE A 45 7.30 21.76 -6.49
N THR A 46 6.05 22.16 -6.19
CA THR A 46 5.08 22.57 -7.23
C THR A 46 5.58 23.75 -8.05
N PHE A 47 6.39 24.66 -7.45
CA PHE A 47 7.02 25.78 -8.18
C PHE A 47 8.07 25.29 -9.18
N ILE A 48 8.64 24.11 -9.00
CA ILE A 48 9.64 23.51 -9.89
C ILE A 48 8.96 22.68 -10.98
N VAL A 49 8.00 21.83 -10.60
CA VAL A 49 7.35 20.90 -11.54
C VAL A 49 6.16 21.52 -12.29
N GLY A 50 5.65 22.66 -11.85
CA GLY A 50 4.48 23.33 -12.41
C GLY A 50 3.15 22.66 -12.05
N LEU A 51 2.06 23.18 -12.63
CA LEU A 51 0.71 22.60 -12.48
C LEU A 51 0.60 21.25 -13.20
N PRO A 52 -0.30 20.36 -12.75
CA PRO A 52 -0.50 19.07 -13.41
C PRO A 52 -0.98 19.27 -14.85
N SER A 53 -0.37 18.58 -15.78
CA SER A 53 -0.78 18.64 -17.17
C SER A 53 -2.16 17.97 -17.36
N PRO A 54 -2.95 18.36 -18.38
CA PRO A 54 -4.27 17.75 -18.63
C PRO A 54 -4.20 16.23 -18.80
N GLU A 55 -3.10 15.70 -19.34
CA GLU A 55 -2.90 14.27 -19.58
C GLU A 55 -2.88 13.46 -18.28
N ILE A 56 -2.31 14.00 -17.20
CA ILE A 56 -2.22 13.30 -15.91
C ILE A 56 -3.34 13.66 -14.94
N LEU A 57 -4.12 14.71 -15.21
CA LEU A 57 -5.12 15.22 -14.26
C LEU A 57 -6.18 14.17 -13.95
N ASN A 58 -6.68 13.45 -14.95
CA ASN A 58 -7.68 12.38 -14.76
C ASN A 58 -7.12 11.25 -13.90
N TYR A 59 -5.85 10.84 -14.12
CA TYR A 59 -5.19 9.83 -13.30
C TYR A 59 -5.04 10.29 -11.85
N LEU A 60 -4.67 11.55 -11.62
CA LEU A 60 -4.57 12.12 -10.27
C LEU A 60 -5.92 12.14 -9.55
N LEU A 61 -7.01 12.51 -10.23
CA LEU A 61 -8.35 12.51 -9.65
C LEU A 61 -8.82 11.09 -9.28
N ILE A 62 -8.63 10.13 -10.18
CA ILE A 62 -8.96 8.72 -9.93
C ILE A 62 -8.08 8.16 -8.82
N SER A 63 -6.77 8.44 -8.85
CA SER A 63 -5.82 8.05 -7.81
C SER A 63 -6.19 8.63 -6.44
N THR A 64 -6.69 9.87 -6.39
CA THR A 64 -7.19 10.48 -5.15
C THR A 64 -8.31 9.66 -4.51
N VAL A 65 -9.27 9.22 -5.30
CA VAL A 65 -10.35 8.34 -4.82
C VAL A 65 -9.78 7.00 -4.37
N ALA A 66 -8.93 6.39 -5.19
CA ALA A 66 -8.31 5.11 -4.90
C ALA A 66 -7.48 5.13 -3.60
N HIS A 67 -6.64 6.14 -3.40
CA HIS A 67 -5.86 6.33 -2.17
C HIS A 67 -6.72 6.63 -0.95
N THR A 68 -7.80 7.39 -1.09
CA THR A 68 -8.76 7.64 0.00
C THR A 68 -9.38 6.33 0.46
N LEU A 69 -9.85 5.52 -0.47
CA LEU A 69 -10.39 4.18 -0.20
C LEU A 69 -9.33 3.26 0.44
N TYR A 70 -8.11 3.28 -0.09
CA TYR A 70 -6.98 2.52 0.45
C TYR A 70 -6.67 2.90 1.90
N LEU A 71 -6.50 4.20 2.22
CA LEU A 71 -6.17 4.66 3.57
C LEU A 71 -7.28 4.32 4.58
N HIS A 72 -8.54 4.45 4.16
CA HIS A 72 -9.68 4.03 4.98
C HIS A 72 -9.71 2.51 5.21
N ALA A 73 -9.55 1.71 4.16
CA ALA A 73 -9.51 0.25 4.24
C ALA A 73 -8.37 -0.25 5.13
N MET A 74 -7.17 0.32 4.94
CA MET A 74 -5.98 0.01 5.71
C MET A 74 -6.18 0.26 7.21
N THR A 75 -6.65 1.45 7.58
CA THR A 75 -6.85 1.81 8.99
C THR A 75 -7.92 0.93 9.64
N ARG A 76 -8.97 0.57 8.91
CA ARG A 76 -9.99 -0.37 9.37
C ARG A 76 -9.42 -1.78 9.56
N ALA A 77 -8.64 -2.28 8.61
CA ALA A 77 -8.02 -3.61 8.73
C ALA A 77 -7.06 -3.67 9.93
N TYR A 78 -6.28 -2.62 10.14
CA TYR A 78 -5.33 -2.56 11.26
C TYR A 78 -6.02 -2.41 12.62
N SER A 79 -7.22 -1.87 12.70
CA SER A 79 -7.99 -1.84 13.95
C SER A 79 -8.60 -3.19 14.32
N LEU A 80 -8.84 -4.07 13.35
CA LEU A 80 -9.53 -5.34 13.53
C LEU A 80 -8.58 -6.55 13.65
N TYR A 81 -7.39 -6.48 13.02
CA TYR A 81 -6.51 -7.63 12.87
C TYR A 81 -5.07 -7.28 13.26
N ASP A 82 -4.30 -8.31 13.65
CA ASP A 82 -2.86 -8.20 13.85
C ASP A 82 -2.14 -7.71 12.58
N PHE A 83 -1.06 -6.95 12.74
CA PHE A 83 -0.31 -6.39 11.63
C PHE A 83 0.26 -7.48 10.71
N SER A 84 0.79 -8.57 11.31
CA SER A 84 1.32 -9.72 10.58
C SER A 84 0.26 -10.61 9.91
N ILE A 85 -1.02 -10.26 10.03
CA ILE A 85 -2.14 -10.86 9.26
C ILE A 85 -2.63 -9.86 8.23
N ALA A 86 -3.07 -8.67 8.67
CA ALA A 86 -3.75 -7.70 7.81
C ALA A 86 -2.86 -7.21 6.66
N TYR A 87 -1.58 -6.92 6.95
CA TYR A 87 -0.66 -6.41 5.94
C TYR A 87 -0.31 -7.47 4.88
N PRO A 88 0.17 -8.69 5.23
CA PRO A 88 0.47 -9.72 4.23
C PRO A 88 -0.77 -10.17 3.45
N PHE A 89 -1.93 -10.28 4.11
CA PHE A 89 -3.18 -10.62 3.44
C PHE A 89 -3.53 -9.61 2.34
N ALA A 90 -3.52 -8.32 2.67
CA ALA A 90 -3.89 -7.29 1.72
C ALA A 90 -2.91 -7.18 0.56
N ARG A 91 -1.61 -7.19 0.88
CA ARG A 91 -0.54 -7.08 -0.11
C ARG A 91 -0.40 -8.31 -1.00
N GLY A 92 -0.67 -9.49 -0.46
CA GLY A 92 -0.61 -10.73 -1.22
C GLY A 92 -1.82 -10.95 -2.13
N LEU A 93 -2.99 -10.53 -1.68
CA LEU A 93 -4.21 -10.69 -2.46
C LEU A 93 -4.34 -9.66 -3.59
N ALA A 94 -3.73 -8.47 -3.45
CA ALA A 94 -3.83 -7.42 -4.46
C ALA A 94 -3.28 -7.83 -5.84
N PRO A 95 -2.08 -8.41 -5.98
CA PRO A 95 -1.60 -8.94 -7.27
C PRO A 95 -2.51 -10.03 -7.84
N LEU A 96 -3.01 -10.93 -6.99
CA LEU A 96 -3.95 -11.98 -7.42
C LEU A 96 -5.24 -11.37 -7.99
N ILE A 97 -5.80 -10.35 -7.34
CA ILE A 97 -6.98 -9.63 -7.85
C ILE A 97 -6.68 -9.01 -9.21
N THR A 98 -5.50 -8.39 -9.38
CA THR A 98 -5.09 -7.80 -10.67
C THR A 98 -5.06 -8.85 -11.78
N VAL A 99 -4.43 -10.00 -11.54
CA VAL A 99 -4.37 -11.10 -12.54
C VAL A 99 -5.75 -11.67 -12.83
N LEU A 100 -6.60 -11.87 -11.81
CA LEU A 100 -7.98 -12.33 -12.04
C LEU A 100 -8.79 -11.36 -12.91
N ILE A 101 -8.60 -10.05 -12.74
CA ILE A 101 -9.22 -9.05 -13.61
C ILE A 101 -8.73 -9.21 -15.04
N LEU A 102 -7.43 -9.41 -15.26
CA LEU A 102 -6.86 -9.60 -16.60
C LEU A 102 -7.40 -10.88 -17.26
N ILE A 103 -7.50 -11.98 -16.55
CA ILE A 103 -8.07 -13.24 -17.05
C ILE A 103 -9.53 -13.06 -17.45
N ILE A 104 -10.36 -12.49 -16.56
CA ILE A 104 -11.83 -12.46 -16.73
C ILE A 104 -12.24 -11.44 -17.80
N PHE A 105 -11.61 -10.27 -17.84
CA PHE A 105 -12.04 -9.15 -18.68
C PHE A 105 -11.20 -9.00 -19.95
N PHE A 106 -9.97 -9.50 -19.97
CA PHE A 106 -9.05 -9.35 -21.09
C PHE A 106 -8.63 -10.67 -21.72
N ASN A 107 -9.22 -11.81 -21.28
CA ASN A 107 -8.92 -13.17 -21.77
C ASN A 107 -7.41 -13.49 -21.74
N ALA A 108 -6.69 -13.01 -20.73
CA ALA A 108 -5.28 -13.32 -20.57
C ALA A 108 -5.11 -14.83 -20.34
N GLU A 109 -4.18 -15.43 -21.05
CA GLU A 109 -3.81 -16.83 -20.85
C GLU A 109 -2.91 -16.93 -19.62
N VAL A 110 -3.04 -18.02 -18.86
CA VAL A 110 -2.26 -18.29 -17.64
C VAL A 110 -1.27 -19.39 -17.92
N ASP A 111 0.00 -19.13 -17.78
CA ASP A 111 1.03 -20.15 -17.91
C ASP A 111 1.17 -21.04 -16.67
N MET A 112 2.03 -22.06 -16.75
CA MET A 112 2.26 -22.99 -15.63
C MET A 112 2.86 -22.31 -14.39
N PHE A 113 3.75 -21.33 -14.58
CA PHE A 113 4.41 -20.63 -13.45
C PHE A 113 3.43 -19.69 -12.76
N GLU A 114 2.61 -18.97 -13.52
CA GLU A 114 1.52 -18.14 -13.00
C GLU A 114 0.52 -18.99 -12.22
N PHE A 115 0.12 -20.16 -12.75
CA PHE A 115 -0.78 -21.08 -12.06
C PHE A 115 -0.19 -21.57 -10.72
N ILE A 116 1.08 -21.95 -10.69
CA ILE A 116 1.79 -22.33 -9.45
C ILE A 116 1.83 -21.13 -8.50
N GLY A 117 2.11 -19.93 -9.00
CA GLY A 117 2.10 -18.68 -8.24
C GLY A 117 0.75 -18.44 -7.57
N ILE A 118 -0.36 -18.59 -8.28
CA ILE A 118 -1.73 -18.50 -7.75
C ILE A 118 -1.95 -19.51 -6.62
N LEU A 119 -1.57 -20.77 -6.82
CA LEU A 119 -1.73 -21.82 -5.79
C LEU A 119 -0.93 -21.49 -4.53
N LEU A 120 0.29 -20.99 -4.65
CA LEU A 120 1.12 -20.61 -3.50
C LEU A 120 0.50 -19.42 -2.76
N ILE A 121 0.02 -18.38 -3.47
CA ILE A 121 -0.64 -17.22 -2.86
C ILE A 121 -1.88 -17.66 -2.09
N VAL A 122 -2.76 -18.46 -2.71
CA VAL A 122 -3.98 -18.97 -2.06
C VAL A 122 -3.63 -19.81 -0.82
N SER A 123 -2.65 -20.71 -0.93
CA SER A 123 -2.19 -21.53 0.20
C SER A 123 -1.66 -20.68 1.36
N ALA A 124 -0.85 -19.65 1.06
CA ALA A 124 -0.31 -18.74 2.06
C ALA A 124 -1.42 -17.93 2.75
N ILE A 125 -2.40 -17.44 1.99
CA ILE A 125 -3.56 -16.71 2.54
C ILE A 125 -4.36 -17.61 3.48
N LEU A 126 -4.63 -18.86 3.09
CA LEU A 126 -5.31 -19.84 3.96
C LEU A 126 -4.53 -20.12 5.25
N LEU A 127 -3.18 -20.14 5.18
CA LEU A 127 -2.33 -20.26 6.36
C LEU A 127 -2.38 -19.03 7.29
N LEU A 128 -2.60 -17.83 6.73
CA LEU A 128 -2.71 -16.58 7.51
C LEU A 128 -4.06 -16.46 8.21
N LEU A 129 -5.11 -17.06 7.66
CA LEU A 129 -6.44 -16.96 8.25
C LEU A 129 -6.51 -17.69 9.61
N PRO A 130 -7.34 -17.20 10.55
CA PRO A 130 -7.62 -17.88 11.81
C PRO A 130 -8.20 -19.28 11.56
N LYS A 131 -7.93 -20.23 12.49
CA LYS A 131 -8.37 -21.62 12.35
C LYS A 131 -9.90 -21.78 12.22
N LYS A 132 -10.68 -20.82 12.72
CA LYS A 132 -12.15 -20.81 12.61
C LYS A 132 -12.60 -19.61 11.78
N ILE A 133 -12.65 -19.79 10.47
CA ILE A 133 -13.18 -18.80 9.53
C ILE A 133 -14.63 -18.41 9.88
N SER A 134 -15.41 -19.37 10.42
CA SER A 134 -16.78 -19.14 10.90
C SER A 134 -16.88 -18.06 12.00
N GLU A 135 -15.82 -17.82 12.76
CA GLU A 135 -15.78 -16.78 13.80
C GLU A 135 -15.56 -15.38 13.24
N ILE A 136 -15.05 -15.26 12.00
CA ILE A 136 -14.76 -13.96 11.39
C ILE A 136 -16.06 -13.25 10.95
N GLY A 137 -17.11 -13.99 10.62
CA GLY A 137 -18.37 -13.44 10.08
C GLY A 137 -18.23 -12.83 8.67
N PHE A 138 -19.25 -12.94 7.87
CA PHE A 138 -19.25 -12.52 6.46
C PHE A 138 -18.89 -11.01 6.27
N LYS A 139 -19.40 -10.14 7.17
CA LYS A 139 -19.09 -8.70 7.13
C LYS A 139 -17.61 -8.39 7.32
N ASN A 140 -16.93 -9.18 8.15
CA ASN A 140 -15.50 -9.00 8.40
C ASN A 140 -14.66 -9.49 7.23
N ILE A 141 -15.07 -10.57 6.55
CA ILE A 141 -14.42 -11.04 5.32
C ILE A 141 -14.53 -9.98 4.22
N LEU A 142 -15.72 -9.41 3.99
CA LEU A 142 -15.90 -8.30 3.05
C LEU A 142 -15.03 -7.09 3.41
N SER A 143 -14.93 -6.76 4.70
CA SER A 143 -14.06 -5.69 5.19
C SER A 143 -12.57 -5.98 4.94
N MET A 144 -12.14 -7.24 5.02
CA MET A 144 -10.77 -7.64 4.68
C MET A 144 -10.49 -7.52 3.17
N LEU A 145 -11.43 -7.90 2.31
CA LEU A 145 -11.29 -7.82 0.85
C LEU A 145 -11.23 -6.38 0.32
N TYR A 146 -11.86 -5.45 1.02
CA TYR A 146 -11.82 -4.03 0.66
C TYR A 146 -10.40 -3.47 0.57
N PHE A 147 -9.51 -3.89 1.46
CA PHE A 147 -8.13 -3.41 1.51
C PHE A 147 -7.29 -3.84 0.26
N PRO A 148 -7.20 -5.13 -0.10
CA PRO A 148 -6.46 -5.55 -1.30
C PRO A 148 -7.07 -5.02 -2.61
N ILE A 149 -8.40 -4.89 -2.71
CA ILE A 149 -9.05 -4.28 -3.87
C ILE A 149 -8.61 -2.83 -4.04
N ALA A 150 -8.58 -2.06 -2.96
CA ALA A 150 -8.11 -0.67 -3.01
C ALA A 150 -6.63 -0.57 -3.38
N ILE A 151 -5.77 -1.52 -2.93
CA ILE A 151 -4.37 -1.59 -3.33
C ILE A 151 -4.24 -1.87 -4.83
N ALA A 152 -4.93 -2.88 -5.36
CA ALA A 152 -4.89 -3.20 -6.77
C ALA A 152 -5.29 -1.98 -7.63
N PHE A 153 -6.36 -1.30 -7.22
CA PHE A 153 -6.89 -0.16 -7.96
C PHE A 153 -5.91 1.02 -8.00
N TYR A 154 -5.40 1.51 -6.86
CA TYR A 154 -4.45 2.63 -6.90
C TYR A 154 -3.14 2.26 -7.60
N THR A 155 -2.69 1.00 -7.48
CA THR A 155 -1.44 0.56 -8.10
C THR A 155 -1.51 0.65 -9.63
N ILE A 156 -2.62 0.21 -10.24
CA ILE A 156 -2.84 0.30 -11.68
C ILE A 156 -2.92 1.78 -12.11
N VAL A 157 -3.74 2.57 -11.43
CA VAL A 157 -3.95 3.98 -11.77
C VAL A 157 -2.66 4.79 -11.70
N ASP A 158 -1.84 4.57 -10.66
CA ASP A 158 -0.60 5.33 -10.49
C ASP A 158 0.52 4.87 -11.43
N ALA A 159 0.57 3.55 -11.75
CA ALA A 159 1.50 3.05 -12.74
C ALA A 159 1.21 3.62 -14.13
N GLU A 160 -0.04 3.69 -14.53
CA GLU A 160 -0.47 4.34 -15.78
C GLU A 160 -0.26 5.86 -15.73
N GLY A 161 -0.68 6.51 -14.66
CA GLY A 161 -0.58 7.96 -14.52
C GLY A 161 0.85 8.49 -14.63
N ILE A 162 1.83 7.81 -14.02
CA ILE A 162 3.23 8.24 -14.12
C ILE A 162 3.83 8.00 -15.51
N GLN A 163 3.39 6.97 -16.22
CA GLN A 163 3.84 6.71 -17.60
C GLN A 163 3.32 7.75 -18.60
N HIS A 164 2.11 8.29 -18.37
CA HIS A 164 1.54 9.37 -19.18
C HIS A 164 2.11 10.75 -18.83
N ALA A 165 2.86 10.88 -17.75
CA ALA A 165 3.44 12.15 -17.33
C ALA A 165 4.65 12.51 -18.20
N LYS A 166 4.63 13.69 -18.86
CA LYS A 166 5.80 14.25 -19.57
C LYS A 166 6.98 14.47 -18.62
N ASN A 167 6.68 14.78 -17.36
CA ASN A 167 7.64 14.88 -16.27
C ASN A 167 7.15 13.99 -15.10
N PRO A 168 7.77 12.84 -14.85
CA PRO A 168 7.38 11.95 -13.76
C PRO A 168 7.33 12.61 -12.38
N TYR A 169 8.22 13.57 -12.12
CA TYR A 169 8.22 14.31 -10.85
C TYR A 169 6.96 15.16 -10.65
N GLN A 170 6.32 15.61 -11.74
CA GLN A 170 5.03 16.29 -11.68
C GLN A 170 3.95 15.37 -11.11
N TYR A 171 3.83 14.12 -11.61
CA TYR A 171 2.90 13.15 -11.07
C TYR A 171 3.20 12.84 -9.59
N ILE A 172 4.46 12.59 -9.24
CA ILE A 172 4.91 12.27 -7.88
C ILE A 172 4.51 13.38 -6.88
N VAL A 173 4.76 14.64 -7.20
CA VAL A 173 4.44 15.77 -6.31
C VAL A 173 2.93 15.93 -6.15
N TRP A 174 2.19 15.89 -7.25
CA TRP A 174 0.76 16.14 -7.22
C TRP A 174 -0.06 15.00 -6.62
N VAL A 175 0.35 13.73 -6.74
CA VAL A 175 -0.37 12.61 -6.11
C VAL A 175 -0.38 12.74 -4.58
N PHE A 176 0.69 13.21 -3.95
CA PHE A 176 0.72 13.44 -2.50
C PHE A 176 -0.20 14.58 -2.08
N ILE A 177 -0.26 15.66 -2.85
CA ILE A 177 -1.14 16.81 -2.56
C ILE A 177 -2.60 16.40 -2.71
N PHE A 178 -2.96 15.76 -3.83
CA PHE A 178 -4.32 15.36 -4.11
C PHE A 178 -4.84 14.34 -3.09
N THR A 179 -4.03 13.36 -2.71
CA THR A 179 -4.40 12.33 -1.72
C THR A 179 -4.69 12.93 -0.34
N ALA A 180 -4.01 14.00 0.05
CA ALA A 180 -4.22 14.64 1.35
C ALA A 180 -5.57 15.38 1.46
N ILE A 181 -6.07 15.95 0.36
CA ILE A 181 -7.25 16.83 0.36
C ILE A 181 -8.49 16.16 0.96
N PRO A 182 -9.00 15.02 0.47
CA PRO A 182 -10.23 14.42 0.99
C PRO A 182 -10.08 13.96 2.43
N MET A 183 -8.91 13.42 2.80
CA MET A 183 -8.63 12.96 4.16
C MET A 183 -8.63 14.11 5.15
N LEU A 184 -8.00 15.23 4.79
CA LEU A 184 -7.96 16.44 5.60
C LEU A 184 -9.35 17.07 5.72
N ALA A 185 -10.08 17.21 4.61
CA ALA A 185 -11.44 17.75 4.58
C ALA A 185 -12.38 16.95 5.49
N TYR A 186 -12.35 15.61 5.39
CA TYR A 186 -13.16 14.73 6.24
C TYR A 186 -12.84 14.93 7.73
N ASN A 187 -11.56 14.89 8.12
CA ASN A 187 -11.19 14.96 9.53
C ASN A 187 -11.32 16.37 10.11
N LEU A 188 -11.18 17.42 9.33
CA LEU A 188 -11.49 18.79 9.78
C LEU A 188 -12.99 18.98 10.06
N THR A 189 -13.83 18.30 9.30
CA THR A 189 -15.30 18.39 9.47
C THR A 189 -15.79 17.55 10.65
N PHE A 190 -15.31 16.30 10.78
CA PHE A 190 -15.90 15.32 11.71
C PHE A 190 -15.04 14.97 12.92
N ASN A 191 -13.72 15.27 12.89
CA ASN A 191 -12.75 14.83 13.92
C ASN A 191 -11.74 15.92 14.30
N LYS A 192 -12.07 17.19 14.15
CA LYS A 192 -11.14 18.34 14.30
C LYS A 192 -10.36 18.32 15.61
N ASP A 193 -11.03 18.10 16.73
CA ASP A 193 -10.38 18.12 18.06
C ASP A 193 -9.40 16.96 18.22
N ASN A 194 -9.76 15.77 17.72
CA ASN A 194 -8.87 14.62 17.71
C ASN A 194 -7.66 14.85 16.80
N LEU A 195 -7.87 15.50 15.65
CA LEU A 195 -6.78 15.83 14.72
C LEU A 195 -5.75 16.75 15.37
N ILE A 196 -6.21 17.85 15.97
CA ILE A 196 -5.35 18.84 16.62
C ILE A 196 -4.63 18.24 17.85
N THR A 197 -5.37 17.52 18.69
CA THR A 197 -4.82 16.89 19.89
C THR A 197 -3.77 15.84 19.54
N THR A 198 -4.04 15.00 18.55
CA THR A 198 -3.13 13.95 18.09
C THR A 198 -1.87 14.55 17.48
N LEU A 199 -2.01 15.54 16.60
CA LEU A 199 -0.87 16.24 16.00
C LEU A 199 0.05 16.85 17.06
N ASN A 200 -0.52 17.51 18.09
CA ASN A 200 0.27 18.19 19.13
C ASN A 200 1.05 17.23 20.04
N LYS A 201 0.59 15.96 20.19
CA LYS A 201 1.27 14.98 21.05
C LYS A 201 2.63 14.52 20.49
N ASN A 202 2.78 14.41 19.18
CA ASN A 202 3.94 13.73 18.58
C ASN A 202 4.34 14.29 17.21
N LYS A 203 4.41 15.62 17.05
CA LYS A 203 4.73 16.30 15.76
C LYS A 203 5.96 15.70 15.07
N VAL A 204 7.05 15.46 15.82
CA VAL A 204 8.30 14.92 15.27
C VAL A 204 8.09 13.53 14.67
N ARG A 205 7.39 12.63 15.39
CA ARG A 205 7.13 11.27 14.89
C ARG A 205 6.30 11.29 13.62
N PHE A 206 5.28 12.15 13.54
CA PHE A 206 4.46 12.31 12.32
C PHE A 206 5.29 12.84 11.16
N SER A 207 6.15 13.85 11.40
CA SER A 207 7.03 14.38 10.34
C SER A 207 8.02 13.33 9.85
N VAL A 208 8.66 12.58 10.74
CA VAL A 208 9.56 11.48 10.36
C VAL A 208 8.82 10.41 9.56
N THR A 209 7.61 10.02 10.01
CA THR A 209 6.80 9.02 9.31
C THR A 209 6.36 9.52 7.93
N ALA A 210 6.02 10.80 7.81
CA ALA A 210 5.69 11.41 6.52
C ALA A 210 6.88 11.38 5.55
N VAL A 211 8.09 11.71 6.01
CA VAL A 211 9.32 11.61 5.19
C VAL A 211 9.58 10.15 4.77
N ILE A 212 9.45 9.19 5.68
CA ILE A 212 9.58 7.76 5.38
C ILE A 212 8.56 7.35 4.29
N SER A 213 7.31 7.77 4.43
CA SER A 213 6.23 7.46 3.48
C SER A 213 6.45 8.09 2.10
N ILE A 214 6.83 9.40 2.04
CA ILE A 214 7.19 10.08 0.80
C ILE A 214 8.34 9.35 0.11
N THR A 215 9.42 9.09 0.84
CA THR A 215 10.62 8.43 0.30
C THR A 215 10.25 7.06 -0.24
N SER A 216 9.53 6.23 0.54
CA SER A 216 9.09 4.91 0.12
C SER A 216 8.32 4.94 -1.19
N TYR A 217 7.31 5.81 -1.28
CA TYR A 217 6.42 5.83 -2.45
C TYR A 217 7.05 6.51 -3.66
N THR A 218 7.84 7.56 -3.46
CA THR A 218 8.63 8.19 -4.52
C THR A 218 9.61 7.22 -5.18
N LEU A 219 10.28 6.37 -4.38
CA LEU A 219 11.18 5.33 -4.91
C LEU A 219 10.43 4.31 -5.77
N VAL A 220 9.22 3.92 -5.40
CA VAL A 220 8.38 3.02 -6.20
C VAL A 220 7.92 3.69 -7.49
N LEU A 221 7.39 4.91 -7.42
CA LEU A 221 6.95 5.64 -8.60
C LEU A 221 8.11 5.91 -9.56
N TRP A 222 9.27 6.28 -9.04
CA TRP A 222 10.49 6.41 -9.85
C TRP A 222 10.89 5.06 -10.50
N ALA A 223 10.81 3.96 -9.76
CA ALA A 223 11.16 2.65 -10.29
C ALA A 223 10.27 2.22 -11.47
N TYR A 224 8.99 2.62 -11.52
CA TYR A 224 8.11 2.39 -12.68
C TYR A 224 8.60 3.08 -13.96
N THR A 225 9.44 4.12 -13.85
CA THR A 225 10.07 4.76 -15.01
C THR A 225 11.36 4.05 -15.47
N GLN A 226 11.89 3.11 -14.68
CA GLN A 226 13.20 2.47 -14.90
C GLN A 226 13.08 0.96 -15.20
N ALA A 227 11.96 0.33 -14.87
CA ALA A 227 11.77 -1.11 -15.01
C ALA A 227 10.31 -1.46 -15.31
N PRO A 228 10.02 -2.62 -15.89
CA PRO A 228 8.67 -3.07 -16.15
C PRO A 228 7.80 -3.08 -14.89
N THR A 229 6.52 -2.74 -15.05
CA THR A 229 5.56 -2.59 -13.94
C THR A 229 5.46 -3.87 -13.10
N HIS A 230 5.42 -5.05 -13.72
CA HIS A 230 5.34 -6.33 -13.04
C HIS A 230 6.58 -6.60 -12.15
N TYR A 231 7.79 -6.27 -12.63
CA TYR A 231 9.02 -6.41 -11.85
C TYR A 231 9.00 -5.51 -10.61
N VAL A 232 8.67 -4.22 -10.80
CA VAL A 232 8.58 -3.25 -9.69
C VAL A 232 7.54 -3.71 -8.66
N ALA A 233 6.35 -4.14 -9.11
CA ALA A 233 5.31 -4.65 -8.26
C ALA A 233 5.75 -5.88 -7.46
N SER A 234 6.40 -6.88 -8.11
CA SER A 234 6.89 -8.09 -7.46
C SER A 234 7.89 -7.79 -6.35
N VAL A 235 8.92 -7.01 -6.65
CA VAL A 235 9.98 -6.69 -5.67
C VAL A 235 9.41 -5.87 -4.50
N ARG A 236 8.46 -4.97 -4.76
CA ARG A 236 7.77 -4.18 -3.74
C ARG A 236 7.04 -5.06 -2.71
N GLU A 237 6.55 -6.23 -3.13
CA GLU A 237 5.87 -7.16 -2.22
C GLU A 237 6.81 -7.84 -1.20
N SER A 238 8.13 -7.71 -1.33
CA SER A 238 9.09 -8.09 -0.28
C SER A 238 8.79 -7.38 1.06
N SER A 239 8.07 -6.27 1.04
CA SER A 239 7.56 -5.57 2.23
C SER A 239 6.72 -6.48 3.16
N ILE A 240 6.11 -7.54 2.64
CA ILE A 240 5.36 -8.54 3.40
C ILE A 240 6.24 -9.26 4.42
N ILE A 241 7.48 -9.59 4.02
CA ILE A 241 8.46 -10.24 4.89
C ILE A 241 8.85 -9.28 6.02
N PHE A 242 9.17 -8.03 5.68
CA PHE A 242 9.52 -7.02 6.67
C PHE A 242 8.37 -6.71 7.65
N ALA A 243 7.13 -6.63 7.16
CA ALA A 243 5.96 -6.45 8.01
C ALA A 243 5.76 -7.62 8.98
N SER A 244 5.99 -8.86 8.52
CA SER A 244 5.91 -10.06 9.37
C SER A 244 7.00 -10.05 10.46
N LEU A 245 8.22 -9.60 10.14
CA LEU A 245 9.29 -9.43 11.10
C LEU A 245 8.96 -8.32 12.13
N ILE A 246 8.38 -7.20 11.69
CA ILE A 246 7.93 -6.13 12.60
C ILE A 246 6.84 -6.66 13.54
N GLY A 247 5.88 -7.42 13.05
CA GLY A 247 4.86 -8.09 13.87
C GLY A 247 5.47 -8.97 14.95
N LEU A 248 6.54 -9.71 14.60
CA LEU A 248 7.27 -10.57 15.54
C LEU A 248 8.03 -9.77 16.61
N TYR A 249 8.89 -8.87 16.18
CA TYR A 249 9.87 -8.25 17.07
C TYR A 249 9.32 -7.01 17.78
N PHE A 250 8.51 -6.21 17.10
CA PHE A 250 8.01 -4.94 17.60
C PHE A 250 6.68 -5.09 18.33
N PHE A 251 5.69 -5.74 17.69
CA PHE A 251 4.38 -5.95 18.28
C PHE A 251 4.28 -7.18 19.17
N LYS A 252 5.28 -8.07 19.16
CA LYS A 252 5.32 -9.32 19.92
C LYS A 252 4.05 -10.18 19.71
N GLU A 253 3.54 -10.20 18.50
CA GLU A 253 2.31 -10.91 18.14
C GLU A 253 2.50 -12.43 18.29
N ASN A 254 1.46 -13.14 18.70
CA ASN A 254 1.50 -14.59 18.85
C ASN A 254 1.42 -15.34 17.50
N GLY A 255 2.07 -16.49 17.41
CA GLY A 255 2.00 -17.35 16.21
C GLY A 255 2.76 -16.83 15.00
N VAL A 256 3.64 -15.82 15.17
CA VAL A 256 4.33 -15.13 14.07
C VAL A 256 5.26 -16.04 13.27
N LYS A 257 5.84 -17.10 13.84
CA LYS A 257 6.66 -18.07 13.08
C LYS A 257 5.86 -18.68 11.91
N LYS A 258 4.61 -19.08 12.18
CA LYS A 258 3.69 -19.60 11.15
C LYS A 258 3.35 -18.50 10.12
N ARG A 259 3.12 -17.29 10.57
CA ARG A 259 2.81 -16.14 9.72
C ARG A 259 4.00 -15.72 8.85
N LEU A 260 5.22 -15.77 9.39
CA LEU A 260 6.44 -15.52 8.61
C LEU A 260 6.63 -16.60 7.53
N PHE A 261 6.40 -17.87 7.86
CA PHE A 261 6.43 -18.94 6.87
C PHE A 261 5.39 -18.74 5.76
N ALA A 262 4.16 -18.37 6.12
CA ALA A 262 3.12 -18.01 5.16
C ALA A 262 3.52 -16.80 4.31
N ALA A 263 4.15 -15.78 4.90
CA ALA A 263 4.64 -14.60 4.18
C ALA A 263 5.74 -14.95 3.15
N LEU A 264 6.61 -15.92 3.47
CA LEU A 264 7.63 -16.41 2.53
C LEU A 264 7.00 -17.17 1.36
N ILE A 265 6.02 -18.06 1.63
CA ILE A 265 5.29 -18.77 0.56
C ILE A 265 4.55 -17.76 -0.33
N LEU A 266 3.89 -16.78 0.28
CA LEU A 266 3.15 -15.74 -0.41
C LEU A 266 4.07 -14.92 -1.31
N PHE A 267 5.23 -14.49 -0.81
CA PHE A 267 6.23 -13.75 -1.58
C PHE A 267 6.77 -14.58 -2.76
N THR A 268 7.06 -15.87 -2.55
CA THR A 268 7.48 -16.77 -3.63
C THR A 268 6.39 -16.90 -4.70
N GLY A 269 5.12 -17.05 -4.29
CA GLY A 269 3.98 -17.10 -5.21
C GLY A 269 3.83 -15.82 -6.04
N ILE A 270 4.03 -14.65 -5.42
CA ILE A 270 3.98 -13.36 -6.13
C ILE A 270 5.09 -13.24 -7.16
N ILE A 271 6.32 -13.67 -6.82
CA ILE A 271 7.43 -13.67 -7.76
C ILE A 271 7.08 -14.53 -8.99
N LEU A 272 6.59 -15.75 -8.78
CA LEU A 272 6.21 -16.63 -9.89
C LEU A 272 5.08 -16.03 -10.73
N LEU A 273 4.09 -15.40 -10.10
CA LEU A 273 2.96 -14.80 -10.77
C LEU A 273 3.34 -13.59 -11.65
N GLN A 274 4.37 -12.84 -11.26
CA GLN A 274 4.68 -11.56 -11.89
C GLN A 274 5.98 -11.54 -12.72
N MET A 275 6.84 -12.55 -12.59
CA MET A 275 8.07 -12.62 -13.41
C MET A 275 7.86 -13.25 -14.77
N TYR A 276 6.75 -13.93 -14.97
CA TYR A 276 6.41 -14.64 -16.21
C TYR A 276 5.14 -14.11 -16.87
N ALA A 277 4.47 -13.10 -16.29
CA ALA A 277 3.30 -12.41 -16.81
C ALA A 277 3.62 -11.36 -17.89
#